data_aa575df502f944684e19bae23608d48e
#
_entry.id   aa575df502f944684e19bae23608d48e
#
_cell.length_a   1.000
_cell.length_b   1.000
_cell.length_c   1.000
_cell.angle_alpha   90.00
_cell.angle_beta   90.00
_cell.angle_gamma   90.00
#
_symmetry.space_group_name_H-M   'P 1'
#
loop_
_entity.id
_entity.type
_entity.pdbx_description
1 polymer ?
#
loop_
_entity_poly.entity_id
_entity_poly.type
_entity_poly.pdbx_seq_one_letter_code
_entity_poly.pdbx_strand_id
1 'polypeptide(L)'
;MVLLWPVAFIRLDRRGWPILQEVPEIVVGARSPLDYLHQIRYDLPVDYQGENMKPVDLVQGTLDLLILRSVSSHAMHGWSIAQRIQRVSNEQLQVQQGSLYPALHRLEQQGWLKAEWGESDNNRRAKFYSLTSAGRKKLAQEIVQWDRLSAAISLVIREA
;
A
#
# COMPACT_ATOMS: atom_id res chain seq x y z
N MET A 1 -30.50 -10.11 4.82
CA MET A 1 -30.57 -9.22 3.65
C MET A 1 -29.17 -9.21 3.04
N VAL A 2 -28.94 -10.06 2.04
CA VAL A 2 -27.63 -10.26 1.40
C VAL A 2 -27.55 -9.26 0.26
N LEU A 3 -26.63 -8.29 0.34
CA LEU A 3 -26.33 -7.39 -0.77
C LEU A 3 -25.42 -8.12 -1.77
N LEU A 4 -26.02 -8.56 -2.86
CA LEU A 4 -25.34 -9.07 -4.04
C LEU A 4 -24.78 -7.87 -4.83
N TRP A 5 -23.47 -7.80 -4.97
CA TRP A 5 -22.80 -6.91 -5.93
C TRP A 5 -22.36 -7.73 -7.14
N PRO A 6 -22.64 -7.24 -8.36
CA PRO A 6 -22.20 -7.95 -9.57
C PRO A 6 -20.68 -7.85 -9.73
N VAL A 7 -20.07 -8.97 -9.90
CA VAL A 7 -18.62 -9.12 -10.14
C VAL A 7 -18.39 -9.11 -11.64
N ALA A 8 -17.57 -8.17 -12.14
CA ALA A 8 -17.25 -8.07 -13.56
C ALA A 8 -15.99 -8.90 -13.92
N PHE A 9 -16.06 -9.78 -14.92
CA PHE A 9 -14.91 -10.47 -15.48
C PHE A 9 -14.14 -9.50 -16.39
N ILE A 10 -12.82 -9.44 -16.22
CA ILE A 10 -11.96 -8.65 -17.09
C ILE A 10 -11.42 -9.59 -18.18
N ARG A 11 -11.88 -9.42 -19.41
CA ARG A 11 -11.26 -10.05 -20.58
C ARG A 11 -10.31 -9.04 -21.22
N LEU A 12 -9.12 -9.47 -21.59
CA LEU A 12 -8.17 -8.62 -22.30
C LEU A 12 -8.44 -8.63 -23.80
N ASP A 13 -8.34 -7.48 -24.46
CA ASP A 13 -8.37 -7.38 -25.91
C ASP A 13 -7.03 -7.88 -26.52
N ARG A 14 -6.93 -7.86 -27.86
CA ARG A 14 -5.72 -8.30 -28.57
C ARG A 14 -4.48 -7.42 -28.31
N ARG A 15 -4.63 -6.31 -27.57
CA ARG A 15 -3.58 -5.38 -27.16
C ARG A 15 -3.28 -5.46 -25.66
N GLY A 16 -3.93 -6.39 -24.93
CA GLY A 16 -3.73 -6.56 -23.49
C GLY A 16 -4.55 -5.62 -22.61
N TRP A 17 -5.54 -4.89 -23.16
CA TRP A 17 -6.39 -4.00 -22.36
C TRP A 17 -7.59 -4.74 -21.80
N PRO A 18 -7.98 -4.44 -20.55
CA PRO A 18 -9.12 -5.08 -19.92
C PRO A 18 -10.45 -4.62 -20.52
N ILE A 19 -11.24 -5.59 -21.00
CA ILE A 19 -12.62 -5.37 -21.45
C ILE A 19 -13.55 -5.86 -20.35
N LEU A 20 -14.47 -4.98 -19.90
CA LEU A 20 -15.53 -5.36 -18.96
C LEU A 20 -16.55 -6.26 -19.68
N GLN A 21 -16.64 -7.52 -19.30
CA GLN A 21 -17.76 -8.40 -19.65
C GLN A 21 -18.56 -8.73 -18.40
N GLU A 22 -19.87 -8.86 -18.57
CA GLU A 22 -20.79 -9.25 -17.50
C GLU A 22 -20.40 -10.62 -16.93
N VAL A 23 -20.41 -10.72 -15.61
CA VAL A 23 -19.92 -11.84 -14.82
C VAL A 23 -21.07 -12.80 -14.56
N PRO A 24 -20.86 -14.11 -14.73
CA PRO A 24 -21.79 -15.07 -14.15
C PRO A 24 -21.67 -15.07 -12.61
N GLU A 25 -22.83 -15.15 -11.97
CA GLU A 25 -22.98 -15.33 -10.52
C GLU A 25 -22.05 -16.46 -10.04
N ILE A 26 -21.27 -16.20 -9.04
CA ILE A 26 -20.62 -17.06 -8.05
C ILE A 26 -19.19 -16.59 -7.76
N VAL A 27 -19.04 -15.59 -6.90
CA VAL A 27 -17.93 -15.56 -5.97
C VAL A 27 -18.50 -15.29 -4.58
N VAL A 28 -18.84 -16.36 -3.90
CA VAL A 28 -19.24 -16.34 -2.50
C VAL A 28 -17.95 -16.22 -1.66
N GLY A 29 -17.74 -15.09 -1.00
CA GLY A 29 -16.71 -15.02 0.04
C GLY A 29 -15.90 -13.74 0.21
N ALA A 30 -15.86 -12.82 -0.73
CA ALA A 30 -15.12 -11.57 -0.55
C ALA A 30 -15.84 -10.64 0.43
N ARG A 31 -15.24 -10.38 1.59
CA ARG A 31 -15.82 -9.53 2.64
C ARG A 31 -15.47 -8.05 2.49
N SER A 32 -14.55 -7.71 1.57
CA SER A 32 -14.13 -6.33 1.31
C SER A 32 -13.58 -6.16 -0.12
N PRO A 33 -13.55 -4.91 -0.65
CA PRO A 33 -12.87 -4.61 -1.92
C PRO A 33 -11.38 -4.99 -1.92
N LEU A 34 -10.72 -5.02 -0.76
CA LEU A 34 -9.33 -5.42 -0.61
C LEU A 34 -9.15 -6.94 -0.76
N ASP A 35 -10.09 -7.74 -0.29
CA ASP A 35 -10.08 -9.20 -0.46
C ASP A 35 -10.25 -9.55 -1.95
N TYR A 36 -11.07 -8.79 -2.66
CA TYR A 36 -11.27 -8.93 -4.10
C TYR A 36 -10.00 -8.61 -4.90
N LEU A 37 -9.31 -7.52 -4.58
CA LEU A 37 -8.04 -7.16 -5.21
C LEU A 37 -6.94 -8.18 -4.91
N HIS A 38 -6.97 -8.80 -3.74
CA HIS A 38 -6.05 -9.88 -3.39
C HIS A 38 -6.33 -11.15 -4.21
N GLN A 39 -7.59 -11.46 -4.45
CA GLN A 39 -8.01 -12.65 -5.22
C GLN A 39 -7.70 -12.53 -6.71
N ILE A 40 -7.97 -11.37 -7.34
CA ILE A 40 -7.64 -11.11 -8.75
C ILE A 40 -6.16 -11.37 -9.06
N ARG A 41 -5.28 -11.13 -8.11
CA ARG A 41 -3.84 -11.29 -8.29
C ARG A 41 -3.42 -12.74 -8.57
N TYR A 42 -4.16 -13.73 -8.08
CA TYR A 42 -3.87 -15.15 -8.33
C TYR A 42 -4.46 -15.65 -9.63
N ASP A 43 -5.43 -14.93 -10.20
CA ASP A 43 -6.12 -15.29 -11.44
C ASP A 43 -5.54 -14.60 -12.69
N LEU A 44 -4.51 -13.73 -12.52
CA LEU A 44 -3.82 -13.11 -13.64
C LEU A 44 -2.88 -14.12 -14.32
N PRO A 45 -2.76 -14.10 -15.66
CA PRO A 45 -1.79 -14.91 -16.39
C PRO A 45 -0.38 -14.78 -15.82
N VAL A 46 0.42 -15.85 -15.88
CA VAL A 46 1.77 -15.96 -15.29
C VAL A 46 2.73 -14.87 -15.81
N ASP A 47 2.51 -14.35 -17.00
CA ASP A 47 3.24 -13.24 -17.61
C ASP A 47 2.98 -11.89 -16.92
N TYR A 48 1.86 -11.77 -16.17
CA TYR A 48 1.59 -10.61 -15.30
C TYR A 48 2.21 -10.74 -13.90
N GLN A 49 2.78 -11.89 -13.56
CA GLN A 49 3.48 -12.13 -12.29
C GLN A 49 4.94 -11.66 -12.38
N GLY A 50 5.14 -10.44 -12.92
CA GLY A 50 6.28 -9.56 -12.61
C GLY A 50 7.70 -10.15 -12.58
N GLU A 51 8.06 -11.02 -13.52
CA GLU A 51 9.47 -11.24 -13.78
C GLU A 51 10.03 -10.00 -14.49
N ASN A 52 10.74 -9.14 -13.76
CA ASN A 52 11.46 -7.95 -14.23
C ASN A 52 10.75 -6.58 -14.27
N MET A 53 9.67 -6.34 -13.54
CA MET A 53 9.28 -4.94 -13.35
C MET A 53 10.27 -4.24 -12.41
N LYS A 54 10.97 -3.23 -12.91
CA LYS A 54 11.79 -2.34 -12.06
C LYS A 54 10.90 -1.77 -10.97
N PRO A 55 11.41 -1.67 -9.72
CA PRO A 55 10.65 -1.04 -8.64
C PRO A 55 10.13 0.32 -9.08
N VAL A 56 8.86 0.57 -8.78
CA VAL A 56 8.23 1.85 -9.11
C VAL A 56 8.76 2.91 -8.16
N ASP A 57 9.19 4.05 -8.70
CA ASP A 57 9.54 5.20 -7.88
C ASP A 57 8.31 5.65 -7.08
N LEU A 58 8.53 5.91 -5.79
CA LEU A 58 7.46 6.38 -4.91
C LEU A 58 6.91 7.71 -5.41
N VAL A 59 5.61 7.75 -5.64
CA VAL A 59 4.90 8.99 -5.95
C VAL A 59 5.14 9.99 -4.83
N GLN A 60 5.54 11.20 -5.18
CA GLN A 60 5.84 12.25 -4.21
C GLN A 60 4.66 12.44 -3.24
N GLY A 61 4.93 12.43 -1.95
CA GLY A 61 3.92 12.55 -0.89
C GLY A 61 3.38 11.24 -0.34
N THR A 62 3.61 10.09 -0.99
CA THR A 62 3.08 8.80 -0.50
C THR A 62 3.95 8.15 0.57
N LEU A 63 5.22 8.53 0.68
CA LEU A 63 6.15 7.93 1.65
C LEU A 63 5.67 8.12 3.10
N ASP A 64 5.14 9.29 3.43
CA ASP A 64 4.63 9.59 4.77
C ASP A 64 3.47 8.67 5.15
N LEU A 65 2.51 8.48 4.23
CA LEU A 65 1.40 7.53 4.38
C LEU A 65 1.91 6.10 4.63
N LEU A 66 2.88 5.64 3.82
CA LEU A 66 3.44 4.29 3.92
C LEU A 66 4.19 4.08 5.25
N ILE A 67 4.95 5.08 5.71
CA ILE A 67 5.62 5.04 7.02
C ILE A 67 4.58 4.97 8.14
N LEU A 68 3.61 5.89 8.19
CA LEU A 68 2.57 5.91 9.21
C LEU A 68 1.79 4.59 9.24
N ARG A 69 1.47 4.04 8.08
CA ARG A 69 0.79 2.74 7.98
C ARG A 69 1.66 1.60 8.48
N SER A 70 2.95 1.61 8.19
CA SER A 70 3.87 0.56 8.62
C SER A 70 3.97 0.44 10.14
N VAL A 71 3.99 1.57 10.85
CA VAL A 71 4.13 1.60 12.33
C VAL A 71 2.77 1.61 13.05
N SER A 72 1.66 1.39 12.34
CA SER A 72 0.32 1.49 12.92
C SER A 72 -0.02 0.39 13.92
N SER A 73 0.58 -0.79 13.77
CA SER A 73 0.34 -1.97 14.62
C SER A 73 1.31 -2.10 15.79
N HIS A 74 2.58 -1.74 15.59
CA HIS A 74 3.63 -1.82 16.60
C HIS A 74 4.80 -0.90 16.25
N ALA A 75 5.65 -0.64 17.24
CA ALA A 75 6.87 0.14 17.05
C ALA A 75 7.86 -0.61 16.16
N MET A 76 8.51 0.13 15.24
CA MET A 76 9.50 -0.43 14.32
C MET A 76 10.68 0.51 14.15
N HIS A 77 11.89 -0.02 13.98
CA HIS A 77 13.04 0.80 13.60
C HIS A 77 13.07 1.08 12.09
N GLY A 78 13.81 2.13 11.67
CA GLY A 78 13.73 2.64 10.30
C GLY A 78 13.98 1.57 9.22
N TRP A 79 15.00 0.72 9.39
CA TRP A 79 15.26 -0.34 8.41
C TRP A 79 14.11 -1.35 8.27
N SER A 80 13.50 -1.76 9.40
CA SER A 80 12.33 -2.66 9.38
C SER A 80 11.12 -2.03 8.71
N ILE A 81 10.95 -0.70 8.80
CA ILE A 81 9.89 0.03 8.09
C ILE A 81 10.10 -0.10 6.57
N ALA A 82 11.31 0.16 6.08
CA ALA A 82 11.63 0.01 4.65
C ALA A 82 11.38 -1.41 4.15
N GLN A 83 11.87 -2.42 4.88
CA GLN A 83 11.65 -3.83 4.54
C GLN A 83 10.16 -4.22 4.58
N ARG A 84 9.38 -3.70 5.54
CA ARG A 84 7.95 -3.96 5.59
C ARG A 84 7.24 -3.40 4.36
N ILE A 85 7.55 -2.16 3.95
CA ILE A 85 6.97 -1.54 2.76
C ILE A 85 7.31 -2.39 1.53
N GLN A 86 8.56 -2.76 1.34
CA GLN A 86 9.02 -3.58 0.23
C GLN A 86 8.29 -4.93 0.20
N ARG A 87 8.29 -5.67 1.30
CA ARG A 87 7.64 -6.98 1.40
C ARG A 87 6.13 -6.94 1.17
N VAL A 88 5.42 -5.97 1.79
CA VAL A 88 3.96 -5.86 1.68
C VAL A 88 3.53 -5.42 0.28
N SER A 89 4.36 -4.66 -0.42
CA SER A 89 4.14 -4.28 -1.81
C SER A 89 4.59 -5.35 -2.81
N ASN A 90 4.99 -6.53 -2.36
CA ASN A 90 5.61 -7.58 -3.18
C ASN A 90 6.75 -7.04 -4.04
N GLU A 91 7.67 -6.36 -3.38
CA GLU A 91 8.89 -5.79 -3.96
C GLU A 91 8.68 -4.68 -4.99
N GLN A 92 7.42 -4.25 -5.20
CA GLN A 92 7.11 -3.18 -6.15
C GLN A 92 7.57 -1.81 -5.67
N LEU A 93 7.59 -1.57 -4.34
CA LEU A 93 8.00 -0.30 -3.75
C LEU A 93 9.31 -0.48 -2.98
N GLN A 94 10.33 0.27 -3.37
CA GLN A 94 11.59 0.34 -2.65
C GLN A 94 11.77 1.71 -2.03
N VAL A 95 12.07 1.74 -0.73
CA VAL A 95 12.34 2.96 0.01
C VAL A 95 13.82 3.08 0.27
N GLN A 96 14.43 4.08 -0.34
CA GLN A 96 15.85 4.35 -0.12
C GLN A 96 16.07 5.02 1.25
N GLN A 97 17.19 4.70 1.91
CA GLN A 97 17.53 5.26 3.21
C GLN A 97 17.63 6.80 3.19
N GLY A 98 18.13 7.35 2.08
CA GLY A 98 18.24 8.79 1.88
C GLY A 98 16.88 9.54 1.91
N SER A 99 15.78 8.87 1.58
CA SER A 99 14.42 9.42 1.66
C SER A 99 13.74 9.07 2.98
N LEU A 100 13.98 7.86 3.49
CA LEU A 100 13.32 7.34 4.68
C LEU A 100 13.65 8.13 5.95
N TYR A 101 14.93 8.31 6.26
CA TYR A 101 15.32 8.94 7.52
C TYR A 101 14.93 10.42 7.62
N PRO A 102 15.07 11.25 6.58
CA PRO A 102 14.50 12.60 6.58
C PRO A 102 12.98 12.60 6.78
N ALA A 103 12.24 11.65 6.18
CA ALA A 103 10.80 11.54 6.38
C ALA A 103 10.44 11.16 7.82
N LEU A 104 11.13 10.17 8.41
CA LEU A 104 10.93 9.79 9.82
C LEU A 104 11.18 10.97 10.78
N HIS A 105 12.26 11.72 10.56
CA HIS A 105 12.58 12.89 11.37
C HIS A 105 11.50 13.97 11.23
N ARG A 106 11.03 14.26 10.02
CA ARG A 106 9.95 15.21 9.77
C ARG A 106 8.65 14.79 10.47
N LEU A 107 8.25 13.52 10.36
CA LEU A 107 7.04 13.00 10.99
C LEU A 107 7.12 13.02 12.52
N GLU A 108 8.31 12.80 13.09
CA GLU A 108 8.58 12.94 14.51
C GLU A 108 8.48 14.41 14.96
N GLN A 109 9.07 15.35 14.21
CA GLN A 109 8.96 16.79 14.50
C GLN A 109 7.52 17.30 14.43
N GLN A 110 6.70 16.76 13.54
CA GLN A 110 5.28 17.06 13.42
C GLN A 110 4.43 16.42 14.53
N GLY A 111 5.05 15.63 15.40
CA GLY A 111 4.36 14.95 16.50
C GLY A 111 3.45 13.80 16.06
N TRP A 112 3.55 13.33 14.81
CA TRP A 112 2.77 12.19 14.33
C TRP A 112 3.44 10.86 14.69
N LEU A 113 4.75 10.85 14.80
CA LEU A 113 5.51 9.73 15.35
C LEU A 113 6.15 10.14 16.68
N LYS A 114 6.25 9.17 17.58
CA LYS A 114 7.17 9.20 18.70
C LYS A 114 8.29 8.20 18.46
N ALA A 115 9.46 8.50 18.98
CA ALA A 115 10.61 7.63 18.83
C ALA A 115 11.25 7.33 20.19
N GLU A 116 11.62 6.08 20.39
CA GLU A 116 12.26 5.59 21.60
C GLU A 116 13.51 4.76 21.22
N TRP A 117 14.56 4.85 22.01
CA TRP A 117 15.75 4.03 21.79
C TRP A 117 15.53 2.64 22.37
N GLY A 118 15.88 1.60 21.62
CA GLY A 118 15.80 0.21 22.03
C GLY A 118 16.91 -0.62 21.40
N GLU A 119 16.90 -1.91 21.68
CA GLU A 119 17.76 -2.88 21.02
C GLU A 119 17.05 -3.53 19.85
N SER A 120 17.70 -3.61 18.71
CA SER A 120 17.22 -4.37 17.54
C SER A 120 17.57 -5.86 17.71
N ASP A 121 16.98 -6.69 16.85
CA ASP A 121 17.19 -8.16 16.84
C ASP A 121 18.69 -8.57 16.75
N ASN A 122 19.54 -7.66 16.28
CA ASN A 122 20.99 -7.86 16.20
C ASN A 122 21.76 -7.24 17.37
N ASN A 123 21.14 -7.01 18.51
CA ASN A 123 21.71 -6.37 19.71
C ASN A 123 22.38 -5.01 19.43
N ARG A 124 21.87 -4.28 18.44
CA ARG A 124 22.35 -2.93 18.13
C ARG A 124 21.34 -1.90 18.62
N ARG A 125 21.85 -0.83 19.19
CA ARG A 125 21.02 0.31 19.58
C ARG A 125 20.34 0.91 18.34
N ALA A 126 19.02 0.96 18.33
CA ALA A 126 18.21 1.48 17.23
C ALA A 126 17.08 2.37 17.77
N LYS A 127 16.64 3.32 16.94
CA LYS A 127 15.53 4.21 17.24
C LYS A 127 14.23 3.59 16.69
N PHE A 128 13.29 3.26 17.57
CA PHE A 128 11.99 2.68 17.25
C PHE A 128 10.93 3.75 17.17
N TYR A 129 10.15 3.72 16.12
CA TYR A 129 9.10 4.69 15.83
C TYR A 129 7.72 4.07 16.01
N SER A 130 6.80 4.80 16.62
CA SER A 130 5.40 4.39 16.77
C SER A 130 4.45 5.57 16.59
N LEU A 131 3.19 5.29 16.24
CA LEU A 131 2.18 6.34 16.07
C LEU A 131 1.78 6.99 17.38
N THR A 132 1.69 8.32 17.36
CA THR A 132 0.98 9.10 18.38
C THR A 132 -0.53 9.10 18.12
N SER A 133 -1.33 9.67 19.02
CA SER A 133 -2.77 9.90 18.77
C SER A 133 -3.00 10.84 17.60
N ALA A 134 -2.17 11.87 17.44
CA ALA A 134 -2.19 12.78 16.29
C ALA A 134 -1.81 12.04 15.00
N GLY A 135 -0.78 11.17 15.05
CA GLY A 135 -0.38 10.34 13.91
C GLY A 135 -1.46 9.39 13.43
N ARG A 136 -2.26 8.82 14.35
CA ARG A 136 -3.43 8.00 13.96
C ARG A 136 -4.49 8.79 13.21
N LYS A 137 -4.79 10.01 13.66
CA LYS A 137 -5.72 10.90 12.95
C LYS A 137 -5.19 11.29 11.57
N LYS A 138 -3.89 11.61 11.50
CA LYS A 138 -3.23 11.95 10.23
C LYS A 138 -3.25 10.76 9.27
N LEU A 139 -2.94 9.55 9.72
CA LEU A 139 -3.01 8.34 8.91
C LEU A 139 -4.40 8.12 8.31
N ALA A 140 -5.46 8.28 9.11
CA ALA A 140 -6.84 8.14 8.62
C ALA A 140 -7.15 9.18 7.51
N GLN A 141 -6.71 10.42 7.66
CA GLN A 141 -6.87 11.47 6.65
C GLN A 141 -6.10 11.14 5.36
N GLU A 142 -4.86 10.70 5.48
CA GLU A 142 -4.03 10.32 4.33
C GLU A 142 -4.61 9.15 3.54
N ILE A 143 -5.18 8.14 4.20
CA ILE A 143 -5.86 7.04 3.54
C ILE A 143 -7.04 7.55 2.70
N VAL A 144 -7.91 8.38 3.28
CA VAL A 144 -9.05 8.96 2.55
C VAL A 144 -8.59 9.80 1.35
N GLN A 145 -7.53 10.59 1.51
CA GLN A 145 -6.99 11.38 0.41
C GLN A 145 -6.41 10.49 -0.70
N TRP A 146 -5.70 9.44 -0.34
CA TRP A 146 -5.16 8.47 -1.28
C TRP A 146 -6.27 7.77 -2.07
N ASP A 147 -7.32 7.30 -1.39
CA ASP A 147 -8.45 6.62 -2.04
C ASP A 147 -9.13 7.54 -3.06
N ARG A 148 -9.32 8.82 -2.73
CA ARG A 148 -9.88 9.82 -3.64
C ARG A 148 -8.98 10.09 -4.83
N LEU A 149 -7.67 10.26 -4.61
CA LEU A 149 -6.70 10.54 -5.66
C LEU A 149 -6.56 9.35 -6.61
N SER A 150 -6.40 8.14 -6.07
CA SER A 150 -6.24 6.93 -6.88
C SER A 150 -7.50 6.63 -7.72
N ALA A 151 -8.70 6.85 -7.16
CA ALA A 151 -9.95 6.74 -7.89
C ALA A 151 -10.03 7.76 -9.04
N ALA A 152 -9.69 9.03 -8.77
CA ALA A 152 -9.70 10.07 -9.81
C ALA A 152 -8.70 9.78 -10.94
N ILE A 153 -7.48 9.36 -10.62
CA ILE A 153 -6.49 8.96 -11.62
C ILE A 153 -7.00 7.78 -12.45
N SER A 154 -7.60 6.78 -11.80
CA SER A 154 -8.15 5.61 -12.48
C SER A 154 -9.27 5.97 -13.46
N LEU A 155 -10.10 6.96 -13.15
CA LEU A 155 -11.12 7.47 -14.09
C LEU A 155 -10.48 8.07 -15.33
N VAL A 156 -9.49 8.97 -15.15
CA VAL A 156 -8.79 9.61 -16.28
C VAL A 156 -8.10 8.57 -17.18
N ILE A 157 -7.45 7.55 -16.59
CA ILE A 157 -6.77 6.49 -17.36
C ILE A 157 -7.76 5.65 -18.17
N ARG A 158 -8.99 5.44 -17.66
CA ARG A 158 -10.01 4.62 -18.34
C ARG A 158 -10.75 5.36 -19.45
N GLU A 159 -10.84 6.69 -19.37
CA GLU A 159 -11.51 7.49 -20.41
C GLU A 159 -10.60 7.80 -21.62
N ALA A 160 -9.32 7.51 -21.54
CA ALA A 160 -8.35 7.68 -22.63
C ALA A 160 -8.29 6.43 -23.50
#